data_d3dd9a74af1f5dcf5539c7c085b3383f
#
_entry.id   d3dd9a74af1f5dcf5539c7c085b3383f
#
_cell.length_a   1.000
_cell.length_b   1.000
_cell.length_c   1.000
_cell.angle_alpha   90.00
_cell.angle_beta   90.00
_cell.angle_gamma   90.00
#
_symmetry.space_group_name_H-M   'P 1'
#
loop_
_entity.id
_entity.type
_entity.pdbx_description
1 polymer ?
#
loop_
_entity_poly.entity_id
_entity_poly.type
_entity_poly.pdbx_seq_one_letter_code
_entity_poly.pdbx_strand_id
1 'polypeptide(L)'
;MQKRLGVVGIVVEDLSAAEDVNAVLHEFSQIIVGRMGIPHRDRGVSVISIIVDGTGDEISSLTGRLGRIHSISVKAALTKDVQ
;
A
#
# COMPACT_ATOMS: atom_id res chain seq x y z
N MET A 1 -1.24 -11.27 -19.17
CA MET A 1 -2.10 -10.56 -18.24
C MET A 1 -1.75 -9.09 -18.22
N GLN A 2 -2.75 -8.28 -18.16
CA GLN A 2 -2.54 -6.84 -18.21
C GLN A 2 -2.12 -6.32 -16.85
N LYS A 3 -1.19 -5.41 -16.86
CA LYS A 3 -0.78 -4.72 -15.65
C LYS A 3 -1.48 -3.37 -15.56
N ARG A 4 -1.73 -2.96 -14.34
CA ARG A 4 -2.33 -1.67 -14.04
C ARG A 4 -1.36 -0.86 -13.23
N LEU A 5 -1.36 0.42 -13.48
CA LEU A 5 -0.54 1.37 -12.74
C LEU A 5 -1.44 2.12 -11.79
N GLY A 6 -0.96 2.40 -10.61
CA GLY A 6 -1.79 3.13 -9.67
C GLY A 6 -1.06 3.55 -8.42
N VAL A 7 -1.82 4.15 -7.53
CA VAL A 7 -1.33 4.57 -6.23
C VAL A 7 -2.15 3.91 -5.15
N VAL A 8 -1.47 3.47 -4.08
CA VAL A 8 -2.14 2.94 -2.90
C VAL A 8 -1.76 3.82 -1.73
N GLY A 9 -2.78 4.42 -1.10
CA GLY A 9 -2.59 5.24 0.09
C GLY A 9 -2.84 4.41 1.33
N ILE A 10 -1.96 4.55 2.31
CA ILE A 10 -2.02 3.79 3.55
C ILE A 10 -1.91 4.75 4.71
N VAL A 11 -2.90 4.74 5.59
CA VAL A 11 -2.85 5.51 6.82
C VAL A 11 -2.64 4.55 7.97
N VAL A 12 -1.55 4.75 8.72
CA VAL A 12 -1.19 3.92 9.86
C VAL A 12 -1.53 4.72 11.11
N GLU A 13 -2.62 4.38 11.77
CA GLU A 13 -3.10 5.15 12.91
C GLU A 13 -2.49 4.71 14.24
N ASP A 14 -1.82 3.58 14.26
CA ASP A 14 -1.11 3.09 15.43
C ASP A 14 0.29 2.69 14.96
N LEU A 15 1.31 3.38 15.43
CA LEU A 15 2.67 3.13 14.97
C LEU A 15 3.16 1.74 15.32
N SER A 16 2.52 1.06 16.27
CA SER A 16 2.87 -0.34 16.55
C SER A 16 2.60 -1.26 15.36
N ALA A 17 1.75 -0.84 14.42
CA ALA A 17 1.47 -1.63 13.22
C ALA A 17 2.50 -1.42 12.10
N ALA A 18 3.45 -0.51 12.28
CA ALA A 18 4.37 -0.14 11.20
C ALA A 18 5.21 -1.31 10.72
N GLU A 19 5.66 -2.18 11.62
CA GLU A 19 6.46 -3.35 11.23
C GLU A 19 5.66 -4.28 10.33
N ASP A 20 4.39 -4.52 10.66
CA ASP A 20 3.54 -5.39 9.86
C ASP A 20 3.31 -4.80 8.48
N VAL A 21 3.09 -3.49 8.41
CA VAL A 21 2.92 -2.81 7.12
C VAL A 21 4.19 -2.97 6.28
N ASN A 22 5.34 -2.71 6.87
CA ASN A 22 6.60 -2.80 6.13
C ASN A 22 6.89 -4.23 5.68
N ALA A 23 6.53 -5.23 6.47
CA ALA A 23 6.70 -6.62 6.08
C ALA A 23 5.86 -6.97 4.85
N VAL A 24 4.61 -6.52 4.82
CA VAL A 24 3.74 -6.74 3.66
C VAL A 24 4.29 -6.02 2.43
N LEU A 25 4.71 -4.77 2.58
CA LEU A 25 5.27 -4.03 1.45
C LEU A 25 6.51 -4.71 0.90
N HIS A 26 7.34 -5.28 1.76
CA HIS A 26 8.52 -6.00 1.33
C HIS A 26 8.15 -7.24 0.50
N GLU A 27 7.14 -7.98 0.94
CA GLU A 27 6.68 -9.15 0.19
C GLU A 27 6.21 -8.79 -1.23
N PHE A 28 5.67 -7.60 -1.41
CA PHE A 28 5.14 -7.17 -2.71
C PHE A 28 6.09 -6.21 -3.42
N SER A 29 7.37 -6.19 -3.04
CA SER A 29 8.32 -5.22 -3.58
C SER A 29 8.45 -5.28 -5.10
N GLN A 30 8.16 -6.43 -5.72
CA GLN A 30 8.28 -6.56 -7.17
C GLN A 30 7.27 -5.72 -7.94
N ILE A 31 6.14 -5.41 -7.33
CA ILE A 31 5.13 -4.57 -8.00
C ILE A 31 5.13 -3.13 -7.50
N ILE A 32 5.99 -2.81 -6.54
CA ILE A 32 6.08 -1.45 -6.00
C ILE A 32 7.18 -0.69 -6.74
N VAL A 33 6.78 0.33 -7.47
CA VAL A 33 7.69 1.14 -8.30
C VAL A 33 8.31 2.27 -7.48
N GLY A 34 7.58 2.78 -6.50
CA GLY A 34 8.08 3.85 -5.66
C GLY A 34 7.25 3.96 -4.40
N ARG A 35 7.81 4.58 -3.38
CA ARG A 35 7.07 4.80 -2.15
C ARG A 35 7.53 6.10 -1.50
N MET A 36 6.61 6.71 -0.78
CA MET A 36 6.90 7.87 0.05
C MET A 36 6.11 7.71 1.34
N GLY A 37 6.80 7.89 2.46
CA GLY A 37 6.17 7.79 3.76
C GLY A 37 6.51 9.02 4.59
N ILE A 38 5.50 9.56 5.28
CA ILE A 38 5.68 10.71 6.14
C ILE A 38 5.13 10.35 7.52
N PRO A 39 6.00 10.16 8.51
CA PRO A 39 5.52 9.98 9.87
C PRO A 39 5.11 11.33 10.45
N HIS A 40 3.95 11.37 11.07
CA HIS A 40 3.49 12.58 11.76
C HIS A 40 3.50 12.31 13.26
N ARG A 41 4.65 12.50 13.86
CA ARG A 41 4.90 12.07 15.23
C ARG A 41 3.98 12.71 16.25
N ASP A 42 3.65 13.98 16.06
CA ASP A 42 2.77 14.68 16.99
C ASP A 42 1.40 14.06 17.09
N ARG A 43 0.96 13.40 16.02
CA ARG A 43 -0.34 12.76 15.98
C ARG A 43 -0.27 11.25 16.15
N GLY A 44 0.93 10.70 16.23
CA GLY A 44 1.09 9.25 16.36
C GLY A 44 0.65 8.45 15.14
N VAL A 45 0.63 9.08 13.96
CA VAL A 45 0.20 8.44 12.73
C VAL A 45 1.30 8.52 11.68
N SER A 46 1.21 7.64 10.69
CA SER A 46 2.09 7.68 9.53
C SER A 46 1.24 7.54 8.28
N VAL A 47 1.62 8.24 7.23
CA VAL A 47 0.94 8.16 5.94
C VAL A 47 1.95 7.68 4.90
N ILE A 48 1.60 6.61 4.19
CA ILE A 48 2.47 6.01 3.19
C ILE A 48 1.73 5.99 1.86
N SER A 49 2.42 6.40 0.81
CA SER A 49 1.90 6.34 -0.55
C SER A 49 2.84 5.48 -1.37
N ILE A 50 2.29 4.49 -2.08
CA ILE A 50 3.10 3.66 -2.95
C ILE A 50 2.54 3.71 -4.37
N ILE A 51 3.46 3.65 -5.33
CA ILE A 51 3.09 3.53 -6.75
C ILE A 51 3.26 2.07 -7.10
N VAL A 52 2.22 1.47 -7.67
CA VAL A 52 2.23 0.05 -8.01
C VAL A 52 2.06 -0.15 -9.50
N ASP A 53 2.69 -1.19 -10.00
CA ASP A 53 2.58 -1.64 -11.40
C ASP A 53 2.49 -3.15 -11.35
N GLY A 54 1.28 -3.67 -11.48
CA GLY A 54 1.07 -5.10 -11.35
C GLY A 54 -0.29 -5.52 -11.89
N THR A 55 -0.53 -6.81 -11.88
CA THR A 55 -1.83 -7.32 -12.29
C THR A 55 -2.89 -6.96 -11.25
N GLY A 56 -4.15 -7.00 -11.66
CA GLY A 56 -5.25 -6.76 -10.73
C GLY A 56 -5.19 -7.69 -9.53
N ASP A 57 -4.86 -8.96 -9.77
CA ASP A 57 -4.77 -9.94 -8.68
C ASP A 57 -3.66 -9.62 -7.71
N GLU A 58 -2.50 -9.21 -8.23
CA GLU A 58 -1.37 -8.84 -7.37
C GLU A 58 -1.71 -7.63 -6.51
N ILE A 59 -2.34 -6.63 -7.10
CA ILE A 59 -2.70 -5.41 -6.37
C ILE A 59 -3.79 -5.71 -5.33
N SER A 60 -4.77 -6.54 -5.69
CA SER A 60 -5.82 -6.94 -4.75
C SER A 60 -5.25 -7.73 -3.58
N SER A 61 -4.27 -8.60 -3.83
CA SER A 61 -3.60 -9.33 -2.76
C SER A 61 -2.89 -8.39 -1.82
N LEU A 62 -2.19 -7.40 -2.37
CA LEU A 62 -1.49 -6.41 -1.56
C LEU A 62 -2.46 -5.61 -0.69
N THR A 63 -3.50 -5.04 -1.29
CA THR A 63 -4.44 -4.22 -0.53
C THR A 63 -5.22 -5.05 0.48
N GLY A 64 -5.54 -6.29 0.16
CA GLY A 64 -6.21 -7.20 1.08
C GLY A 64 -5.34 -7.55 2.28
N ARG A 65 -4.05 -7.80 2.04
CA ARG A 65 -3.11 -8.09 3.13
C ARG A 65 -2.93 -6.87 4.03
N LEU A 66 -2.79 -5.69 3.44
CA LEU A 66 -2.68 -4.47 4.22
C LEU A 66 -3.95 -4.22 5.04
N GLY A 67 -5.11 -4.45 4.45
CA GLY A 67 -6.38 -4.20 5.12
C GLY A 67 -6.64 -5.09 6.33
N ARG A 68 -5.90 -6.19 6.49
CA ARG A 68 -6.03 -7.06 7.66
C ARG A 68 -5.22 -6.60 8.86
N ILE A 69 -4.34 -5.65 8.67
CA ILE A 69 -3.53 -5.13 9.77
C ILE A 69 -4.38 -4.17 10.58
N HIS A 70 -4.31 -4.25 11.90
CA HIS A 70 -5.10 -3.38 12.76
C HIS A 70 -4.66 -1.92 12.59
N SER A 71 -5.60 -1.01 12.75
CA SER A 71 -5.37 0.44 12.71
C SER A 71 -4.79 0.95 11.38
N ILE A 72 -5.15 0.26 10.30
CA ILE A 72 -4.71 0.63 8.95
C ILE A 72 -5.92 0.97 8.09
N SER A 73 -5.83 2.06 7.35
CA SER A 73 -6.79 2.40 6.29
C SER A 73 -6.06 2.36 4.97
N VAL A 74 -6.68 1.74 3.97
CA VAL A 74 -6.05 1.53 2.65
C VAL A 74 -7.03 1.96 1.57
N LYS A 75 -6.55 2.75 0.61
CA LYS A 75 -7.33 3.13 -0.57
C LYS A 75 -6.41 3.08 -1.79
N ALA A 76 -6.97 2.60 -2.88
CA ALA A 76 -6.22 2.48 -4.12
C ALA A 76 -6.94 3.20 -5.25
N ALA A 77 -6.17 3.84 -6.10
CA ALA A 77 -6.66 4.43 -7.35
C ALA A 77 -5.81 3.86 -8.48
N LEU A 78 -6.44 3.19 -9.41
CA LEU A 78 -5.75 2.47 -10.47
C LEU A 78 -6.19 2.96 -11.83
N THR A 79 -5.29 2.82 -12.81
CA THR A 79 -5.69 3.02 -14.19
C THR A 79 -6.75 1.99 -14.56
N LYS A 80 -7.55 2.32 -15.54
CA LYS A 80 -8.46 1.35 -16.11
C LYS A 80 -7.66 0.32 -16.90
N ASP A 81 -8.26 -0.84 -17.12
CA ASP A 81 -7.63 -1.85 -17.96
C ASP A 81 -7.37 -1.28 -19.33
N VAL A 82 -6.16 -1.52 -19.83
CA VAL A 82 -5.74 -1.04 -21.14
C VAL A 82 -5.74 -2.21 -22.11
N GLN A 83 -6.27 -1.98 -23.29
CA GLN A 83 -6.33 -2.99 -24.33
C GLN A 83 -5.11 -2.95 -25.24
#